data_4ce1bc94d9de9818ad2bffeaa767e44c
#
_entry.id   4ce1bc94d9de9818ad2bffeaa767e44c
#
_cell.length_a   1.000
_cell.length_b   1.000
_cell.length_c   1.000
_cell.angle_alpha   90.00
_cell.angle_beta   90.00
_cell.angle_gamma   90.00
#
_symmetry.space_group_name_H-M   'P 1'
#
loop_
_entity.id
_entity.type
_entity.pdbx_description
1 polymer ?
#
loop_
_entity_poly.entity_id
_entity_poly.type
_entity_poly.pdbx_seq_one_letter_code
_entity_poly.pdbx_strand_id
1 'polypeptide(L)'
;MILLQHDNFFPDLETVRSQAFSTPLMECDEYNQQYNRSEDWPGRRSDILSVAQPDLNDHIHQMIHRLPMFGGLQFNCMIHYRGLGTEDWVHMDNEPLAGIIYINPTNYNSGTRIYDTNQQMVTDIKYVQNRLVMYSGGYLHSGYGHFGNTPTQGRTT
;
A
#
# COMPACT_ATOMS: atom_id res chain seq x y z
N MET A 1 3.06 -0.06 -15.77
CA MET A 1 2.60 1.27 -16.25
C MET A 1 1.69 1.89 -15.19
N ILE A 2 1.86 3.16 -14.88
CA ILE A 2 0.92 3.91 -14.03
C ILE A 2 -0.37 4.12 -14.83
N LEU A 3 -1.51 3.79 -14.21
CA LEU A 3 -2.84 3.98 -14.77
C LEU A 3 -3.51 5.24 -14.22
N LEU A 4 -3.25 5.57 -12.95
CA LEU A 4 -3.80 6.73 -12.27
C LEU A 4 -2.85 7.19 -11.15
N GLN A 5 -2.70 8.50 -11.00
CA GLN A 5 -2.16 9.14 -9.81
C GLN A 5 -3.14 10.24 -9.39
N HIS A 6 -3.59 10.20 -8.14
CA HIS A 6 -4.58 11.13 -7.61
C HIS A 6 -4.12 11.65 -6.26
N ASP A 7 -3.78 12.93 -6.18
CA ASP A 7 -3.42 13.61 -4.93
C ASP A 7 -4.66 14.08 -4.18
N ASN A 8 -4.54 14.22 -2.86
CA ASN A 8 -5.67 14.58 -1.98
C ASN A 8 -6.86 13.64 -2.14
N PHE A 9 -6.58 12.33 -2.18
CA PHE A 9 -7.58 11.30 -2.50
C PHE A 9 -8.71 11.23 -1.47
N PHE A 10 -8.40 11.24 -0.17
CA PHE A 10 -9.40 11.27 0.89
C PHE A 10 -9.73 12.71 1.30
N PRO A 11 -11.00 13.10 1.33
CA PRO A 11 -11.40 14.41 1.87
C PRO A 11 -11.11 14.55 3.38
N ASP A 12 -11.22 13.45 4.14
CA ASP A 12 -10.92 13.38 5.57
C ASP A 12 -9.83 12.31 5.82
N LEU A 13 -8.58 12.69 5.60
CA LEU A 13 -7.44 11.82 5.81
C LEU A 13 -7.23 11.46 7.28
N GLU A 14 -7.55 12.33 8.23
CA GLU A 14 -7.30 12.08 9.66
C GLU A 14 -8.19 10.95 10.19
N THR A 15 -9.43 10.86 9.76
CA THR A 15 -10.29 9.72 10.08
C THR A 15 -9.72 8.41 9.50
N VAL A 16 -9.25 8.43 8.25
CA VAL A 16 -8.61 7.27 7.61
C VAL A 16 -7.35 6.85 8.38
N ARG A 17 -6.50 7.79 8.74
CA ARG A 17 -5.29 7.52 9.54
C ARG A 17 -5.62 6.94 10.90
N SER A 18 -6.61 7.50 11.60
CA SER A 18 -7.04 6.99 12.89
C SER A 18 -7.50 5.54 12.81
N GLN A 19 -8.30 5.18 11.81
CA GLN A 19 -8.74 3.81 11.57
C GLN A 19 -7.58 2.89 11.18
N ALA A 20 -6.71 3.33 10.28
CA ALA A 20 -5.54 2.56 9.85
C ALA A 20 -4.59 2.26 11.02
N PHE A 21 -4.29 3.23 11.86
CA PHE A 21 -3.36 3.06 12.99
C PHE A 21 -3.95 2.30 14.18
N SER A 22 -5.27 2.18 14.27
CA SER A 22 -5.93 1.29 15.23
C SER A 22 -6.00 -0.17 14.76
N THR A 23 -5.66 -0.44 13.50
CA THR A 23 -5.70 -1.78 12.91
C THR A 23 -4.45 -2.57 13.32
N PRO A 24 -4.60 -3.78 13.89
CA PRO A 24 -3.45 -4.62 14.25
C PRO A 24 -2.58 -4.98 13.04
N LEU A 25 -1.27 -4.97 13.23
CA LEU A 25 -0.28 -5.36 12.23
C LEU A 25 0.49 -6.59 12.70
N MET A 26 0.77 -7.51 11.79
CA MET A 26 1.51 -8.76 12.02
C MET A 26 2.80 -8.77 11.21
N GLU A 27 3.84 -9.40 11.77
CA GLU A 27 5.02 -9.82 11.02
C GLU A 27 4.67 -10.98 10.07
N CYS A 28 5.48 -11.22 9.04
CA CYS A 28 5.22 -12.26 8.05
C CYS A 28 5.12 -13.66 8.68
N ASP A 29 6.00 -14.00 9.60
CA ASP A 29 5.99 -15.30 10.29
C ASP A 29 4.73 -15.49 11.13
N GLU A 30 4.28 -14.45 11.82
CA GLU A 30 3.06 -14.43 12.62
C GLU A 30 1.83 -14.67 11.73
N TYR A 31 1.76 -13.98 10.60
CA TYR A 31 0.72 -14.17 9.59
C TYR A 31 0.71 -15.60 9.04
N ASN A 32 1.89 -16.12 8.66
CA ASN A 32 2.02 -17.48 8.12
C ASN A 32 1.57 -18.54 9.13
N GLN A 33 1.92 -18.36 10.40
CA GLN A 33 1.50 -19.27 11.47
C GLN A 33 -0.03 -19.22 11.68
N GLN A 34 -0.60 -18.02 11.72
CA GLN A 34 -2.02 -17.84 11.97
C GLN A 34 -2.90 -18.40 10.84
N TYR A 35 -2.48 -18.23 9.59
CA TYR A 35 -3.29 -18.60 8.41
C TYR A 35 -2.82 -19.85 7.68
N ASN A 36 -1.85 -20.57 8.24
CA ASN A 36 -1.21 -21.74 7.61
C ASN A 36 -0.75 -21.42 6.18
N ARG A 37 0.00 -20.35 6.04
CA ARG A 37 0.55 -19.86 4.77
C ARG A 37 2.07 -20.02 4.74
N SER A 38 2.65 -19.79 3.57
CA SER A 38 4.09 -19.80 3.32
C SER A 38 4.44 -18.60 2.45
N GLU A 39 4.14 -17.41 2.96
CA GLU A 39 4.42 -16.15 2.28
C GLU A 39 5.76 -15.58 2.75
N ASP A 40 6.34 -14.71 1.93
CA ASP A 40 7.58 -13.99 2.22
C ASP A 40 7.41 -12.53 1.80
N TRP A 41 7.32 -11.63 2.78
CA TRP A 41 7.24 -10.19 2.56
C TRP A 41 7.83 -9.42 3.74
N PRO A 42 8.52 -8.29 3.47
CA PRO A 42 9.15 -7.50 4.52
C PRO A 42 8.17 -6.56 5.23
N GLY A 43 8.52 -6.17 6.45
CA GLY A 43 7.74 -5.25 7.27
C GLY A 43 6.56 -5.93 7.95
N ARG A 44 5.51 -5.17 8.23
CA ARG A 44 4.29 -5.65 8.88
C ARG A 44 3.06 -5.36 8.05
N ARG A 45 2.06 -6.22 8.13
CA ARG A 45 0.76 -6.08 7.46
C ARG A 45 -0.39 -6.27 8.41
N SER A 46 -1.51 -5.63 8.12
CA SER A 46 -2.79 -6.02 8.71
C SER A 46 -3.31 -7.30 8.04
N ASP A 47 -4.33 -7.90 8.64
CA ASP A 47 -5.24 -8.76 7.89
C ASP A 47 -5.98 -7.96 6.81
N ILE A 48 -6.72 -8.66 5.93
CA ILE A 48 -7.58 -8.01 4.93
C ILE A 48 -8.54 -7.06 5.65
N LEU A 49 -8.64 -5.82 5.19
CA LEU A 49 -9.42 -4.78 5.87
C LEU A 49 -10.91 -5.10 5.97
N SER A 50 -11.46 -5.89 5.06
CA SER A 50 -12.84 -6.38 5.18
C SER A 50 -13.09 -7.19 6.48
N VAL A 51 -12.01 -7.72 7.08
CA VAL A 51 -12.04 -8.44 8.37
C VAL A 51 -11.52 -7.54 9.50
N ALA A 52 -10.36 -6.94 9.32
CA ALA A 52 -9.66 -6.21 10.38
C ALA A 52 -10.24 -4.82 10.66
N GLN A 53 -10.78 -4.15 9.64
CA GLN A 53 -11.33 -2.78 9.74
C GLN A 53 -12.39 -2.55 8.63
N PRO A 54 -13.61 -3.12 8.77
CA PRO A 54 -14.64 -3.09 7.72
C PRO A 54 -15.04 -1.68 7.29
N ASP A 55 -15.17 -0.74 8.23
CA ASP A 55 -15.56 0.64 7.92
C ASP A 55 -14.53 1.35 7.03
N LEU A 56 -13.24 1.13 7.29
CA LEU A 56 -12.16 1.67 6.45
C LEU A 56 -12.16 0.98 5.07
N ASN A 57 -12.35 -0.33 5.04
CA ASN A 57 -12.47 -1.07 3.79
C ASN A 57 -13.58 -0.51 2.90
N ASP A 58 -14.78 -0.35 3.46
CA ASP A 58 -15.94 0.17 2.73
C ASP A 58 -15.72 1.60 2.26
N HIS A 59 -15.07 2.43 3.08
CA HIS A 59 -14.73 3.80 2.69
C HIS A 59 -13.76 3.83 1.51
N ILE A 60 -12.70 3.02 1.52
CA ILE A 60 -11.75 2.91 0.41
C ILE A 60 -12.46 2.43 -0.87
N HIS A 61 -13.30 1.41 -0.78
CA HIS A 61 -14.08 0.91 -1.91
C HIS A 61 -14.98 1.99 -2.50
N GLN A 62 -15.73 2.72 -1.67
CA GLN A 62 -16.57 3.83 -2.12
C GLN A 62 -15.78 4.92 -2.85
N MET A 63 -14.61 5.29 -2.31
CA MET A 63 -13.76 6.30 -2.93
C MET A 63 -13.20 5.86 -4.29
N ILE A 64 -12.71 4.62 -4.39
CA ILE A 64 -12.17 4.08 -5.65
C ILE A 64 -13.28 3.90 -6.69
N HIS A 65 -14.47 3.43 -6.29
CA HIS A 65 -15.59 3.24 -7.22
C HIS A 65 -16.14 4.56 -7.81
N ARG A 66 -15.87 5.71 -7.18
CA ARG A 66 -16.20 7.03 -7.75
C ARG A 66 -15.26 7.44 -8.90
N LEU A 67 -14.12 6.78 -9.03
CA LEU A 67 -13.21 7.02 -10.14
C LEU A 67 -13.75 6.31 -11.40
N PRO A 68 -13.95 7.02 -12.52
CA PRO A 68 -14.68 6.48 -13.68
C PRO A 68 -14.13 5.17 -14.23
N MET A 69 -12.81 4.96 -14.14
CA MET A 69 -12.15 3.75 -14.66
C MET A 69 -12.26 2.53 -13.72
N PHE A 70 -12.68 2.72 -12.45
CA PHE A 70 -12.61 1.71 -11.41
C PHE A 70 -13.97 1.41 -10.77
N GLY A 71 -15.06 1.90 -11.34
CA GLY A 71 -16.42 1.60 -10.88
C GLY A 71 -16.69 0.09 -10.92
N GLY A 72 -17.06 -0.49 -9.77
CA GLY A 72 -17.34 -1.92 -9.66
C GLY A 72 -16.10 -2.83 -9.56
N LEU A 73 -14.88 -2.27 -9.49
CA LEU A 73 -13.66 -3.05 -9.25
C LEU A 73 -13.73 -3.81 -7.93
N GLN A 74 -13.47 -5.12 -7.96
CA GLN A 74 -13.34 -5.93 -6.74
C GLN A 74 -11.85 -6.03 -6.38
N PHE A 75 -11.51 -5.72 -5.14
CA PHE A 75 -10.12 -5.76 -4.65
C PHE A 75 -10.08 -5.97 -3.13
N ASN A 76 -8.94 -6.43 -2.63
CA ASN A 76 -8.64 -6.50 -1.21
C ASN A 76 -7.73 -5.35 -0.81
N CYS A 77 -7.91 -4.86 0.42
CA CYS A 77 -7.06 -3.84 1.02
C CYS A 77 -6.37 -4.39 2.26
N MET A 78 -5.15 -3.95 2.49
CA MET A 78 -4.38 -4.20 3.72
C MET A 78 -3.58 -2.95 4.07
N ILE A 79 -3.30 -2.77 5.35
CA ILE A 79 -2.32 -1.78 5.79
C ILE A 79 -0.94 -2.42 5.74
N HIS A 80 0.01 -1.73 5.12
CA HIS A 80 1.42 -2.14 5.10
C HIS A 80 2.27 -1.10 5.81
N TYR A 81 3.12 -1.55 6.73
CA TYR A 81 4.13 -0.73 7.37
C TYR A 81 5.53 -1.26 7.06
N ARG A 82 6.40 -0.38 6.59
CA ARG A 82 7.81 -0.66 6.35
C ARG A 82 8.65 0.44 6.99
N GLY A 83 9.17 0.15 8.17
CA GLY A 83 9.97 1.08 8.96
C GLY A 83 11.42 1.16 8.51
N LEU A 84 12.18 1.99 9.21
CA LEU A 84 13.61 2.15 9.00
C LEU A 84 14.34 0.80 9.09
N GLY A 85 15.22 0.52 8.12
CA GLY A 85 15.98 -0.74 8.04
C GLY A 85 15.25 -1.88 7.34
N THR A 86 13.99 -1.71 6.93
CA THR A 86 13.31 -2.68 6.08
C THR A 86 13.99 -2.74 4.71
N GLU A 87 14.24 -3.94 4.19
CA GLU A 87 14.83 -4.13 2.87
C GLU A 87 13.86 -3.79 1.74
N ASP A 88 14.39 -3.30 0.62
CA ASP A 88 13.62 -3.13 -0.61
C ASP A 88 13.30 -4.54 -1.15
N TRP A 89 12.05 -4.76 -1.50
CA TRP A 89 11.55 -6.02 -2.00
C TRP A 89 10.95 -5.84 -3.40
N VAL A 90 11.69 -6.29 -4.40
CA VAL A 90 11.26 -6.22 -5.80
C VAL A 90 10.43 -7.46 -6.13
N HIS A 91 9.18 -7.26 -6.54
CA HIS A 91 8.24 -8.35 -6.86
C HIS A 91 7.24 -7.91 -7.92
N MET A 92 6.44 -8.86 -8.38
CA MET A 92 5.22 -8.64 -9.15
C MET A 92 4.05 -9.12 -8.31
N ASP A 93 2.92 -8.46 -8.44
CA ASP A 93 1.66 -8.98 -7.90
C ASP A 93 1.07 -10.03 -8.86
N ASN A 94 0.34 -10.99 -8.29
CA ASN A 94 -0.42 -11.95 -9.09
C ASN A 94 -1.69 -11.31 -9.69
N GLU A 95 -2.09 -10.17 -9.16
CA GLU A 95 -3.28 -9.44 -9.59
C GLU A 95 -2.93 -8.53 -10.80
N PRO A 96 -3.87 -8.36 -11.74
CA PRO A 96 -3.62 -7.53 -12.92
C PRO A 96 -3.48 -6.02 -12.58
N LEU A 97 -4.03 -5.62 -11.44
CA LEU A 97 -4.05 -4.24 -10.96
C LEU A 97 -3.62 -4.17 -9.51
N ALA A 98 -2.74 -3.24 -9.21
CA ALA A 98 -2.32 -2.90 -7.86
C ALA A 98 -2.58 -1.42 -7.55
N GLY A 99 -2.77 -1.10 -6.28
CA GLY A 99 -2.96 0.26 -5.80
C GLY A 99 -2.23 0.52 -4.50
N ILE A 100 -1.74 1.73 -4.32
CA ILE A 100 -1.08 2.18 -3.09
C ILE A 100 -1.64 3.54 -2.70
N ILE A 101 -1.95 3.71 -1.41
CA ILE A 101 -2.31 5.00 -0.83
C ILE A 101 -1.28 5.34 0.25
N TYR A 102 -0.64 6.50 0.15
CA TYR A 102 0.34 6.97 1.12
C TYR A 102 -0.36 7.81 2.19
N ILE A 103 -0.35 7.35 3.45
CA ILE A 103 -1.16 7.98 4.51
C ILE A 103 -0.39 8.82 5.51
N ASN A 104 0.93 8.67 5.61
CA ASN A 104 1.77 9.49 6.49
C ASN A 104 2.30 10.75 5.79
N PRO A 105 2.88 11.70 6.52
CA PRO A 105 3.45 12.92 5.93
C PRO A 105 4.40 12.64 4.78
N THR A 106 4.40 13.52 3.80
CA THR A 106 5.22 13.44 2.59
C THR A 106 6.71 13.25 2.91
N ASN A 107 7.33 12.29 2.21
CA ASN A 107 8.77 12.05 2.26
C ASN A 107 9.30 11.76 0.85
N TYR A 108 9.91 12.75 0.22
CA TYR A 108 10.43 12.63 -1.15
C TYR A 108 11.64 11.69 -1.31
N ASN A 109 12.24 11.23 -0.18
CA ASN A 109 13.29 10.21 -0.18
C ASN A 109 12.73 8.78 -0.16
N SER A 110 11.41 8.64 -0.12
CA SER A 110 10.68 7.38 -0.10
C SER A 110 9.68 7.32 -1.25
N GLY A 111 9.20 6.11 -1.56
CA GLY A 111 8.19 5.94 -2.58
C GLY A 111 8.06 4.51 -3.08
N THR A 112 7.63 4.39 -4.33
CA THR A 112 7.50 3.12 -5.05
C THR A 112 8.16 3.27 -6.42
N ARG A 113 9.00 2.31 -6.78
CA ARG A 113 9.64 2.21 -8.09
C ARG A 113 8.96 1.12 -8.90
N ILE A 114 8.80 1.38 -10.19
CA ILE A 114 8.32 0.41 -11.19
C ILE A 114 9.46 0.16 -12.17
N TYR A 115 9.65 -1.11 -12.54
CA TYR A 115 10.74 -1.56 -13.40
C TYR A 115 10.17 -2.23 -14.64
N ASP A 116 10.95 -2.23 -15.71
CA ASP A 116 10.66 -3.02 -16.91
C ASP A 116 11.10 -4.49 -16.76
N THR A 117 10.93 -5.26 -17.81
CA THR A 117 11.33 -6.68 -17.86
C THR A 117 12.84 -6.91 -17.76
N ASN A 118 13.66 -5.87 -18.01
CA ASN A 118 15.12 -5.89 -17.87
C ASN A 118 15.57 -5.38 -16.50
N GLN A 119 14.64 -5.19 -15.57
CA GLN A 119 14.86 -4.60 -14.23
C GLN A 119 15.42 -3.16 -14.28
N GLN A 120 15.18 -2.44 -15.37
CA GLN A 120 15.50 -1.03 -15.44
C GLN A 120 14.34 -0.22 -14.84
N MET A 121 14.66 0.73 -13.94
CA MET A 121 13.65 1.60 -13.36
C MET A 121 13.04 2.50 -14.44
N VAL A 122 11.74 2.37 -14.64
CA VAL A 122 10.98 3.17 -15.62
C VAL A 122 10.14 4.25 -14.97
N THR A 123 9.84 4.12 -13.69
CA THR A 123 9.03 5.11 -12.96
C THR A 123 9.42 5.15 -11.48
N ASP A 124 9.56 6.36 -10.95
CA ASP A 124 9.80 6.64 -9.54
C ASP A 124 8.63 7.48 -8.98
N ILE A 125 7.79 6.85 -8.17
CA ILE A 125 6.61 7.46 -7.57
C ILE A 125 6.97 7.90 -6.16
N LYS A 126 6.98 9.21 -5.93
CA LYS A 126 7.33 9.76 -4.62
C LYS A 126 6.22 9.55 -3.59
N TYR A 127 6.60 9.28 -2.36
CA TYR A 127 5.72 9.19 -1.20
C TYR A 127 5.16 10.59 -0.87
N VAL A 128 3.97 10.86 -1.35
CA VAL A 128 3.22 12.09 -1.08
C VAL A 128 1.97 11.75 -0.28
N GLN A 129 1.81 12.40 0.86
CA GLN A 129 0.67 12.16 1.73
C GLN A 129 -0.65 12.29 0.97
N ASN A 130 -1.57 11.36 1.23
CA ASN A 130 -2.91 11.31 0.62
C ASN A 130 -2.90 11.17 -0.91
N ARG A 131 -1.88 10.49 -1.44
CA ARG A 131 -1.80 10.14 -2.86
C ARG A 131 -2.22 8.69 -3.05
N LEU A 132 -3.21 8.48 -3.93
CA LEU A 132 -3.50 7.18 -4.53
C LEU A 132 -2.70 7.02 -5.81
N VAL A 133 -2.09 5.86 -5.99
CA VAL A 133 -1.48 5.43 -7.25
C VAL A 133 -2.06 4.08 -7.63
N MET A 134 -2.54 3.95 -8.86
CA MET A 134 -2.98 2.69 -9.46
C MET A 134 -2.05 2.34 -10.62
N TYR A 135 -1.58 1.10 -10.65
CA TYR A 135 -0.67 0.61 -11.69
C TYR A 135 -0.94 -0.86 -12.02
N SER A 136 -0.38 -1.32 -13.14
CA SER A 136 -0.48 -2.73 -13.51
C SER A 136 0.37 -3.59 -12.57
N GLY A 137 -0.25 -4.54 -11.86
CA GLY A 137 0.41 -5.43 -10.91
C GLY A 137 1.43 -6.37 -11.55
N GLY A 138 1.28 -6.68 -12.83
CA GLY A 138 2.23 -7.51 -13.59
C GLY A 138 3.58 -6.85 -13.90
N TYR A 139 3.82 -5.61 -13.46
CA TYR A 139 5.14 -4.99 -13.53
C TYR A 139 5.94 -5.24 -12.24
N LEU A 140 7.23 -5.49 -12.39
CA LEU A 140 8.15 -5.49 -11.25
C LEU A 140 8.08 -4.14 -10.54
N HIS A 141 7.92 -4.16 -9.22
CA HIS A 141 7.89 -2.95 -8.42
C HIS A 141 8.46 -3.19 -7.02
N SER A 142 8.84 -2.11 -6.35
CA SER A 142 9.29 -2.13 -4.96
C SER A 142 8.98 -0.83 -4.25
N GLY A 143 8.68 -0.92 -2.94
CA GLY A 143 8.82 0.22 -2.06
C GLY A 143 10.30 0.48 -1.78
N TYR A 144 10.68 1.74 -1.59
CA TYR A 144 12.03 2.14 -1.24
C TYR A 144 12.03 3.30 -0.23
N GLY A 145 13.20 3.56 0.37
CA GLY A 145 13.36 4.67 1.30
C GLY A 145 12.47 4.50 2.53
N HIS A 146 12.48 3.30 3.12
CA HIS A 146 11.70 2.98 4.31
C HIS A 146 12.13 3.85 5.48
N PHE A 147 11.18 4.39 6.23
CA PHE A 147 11.45 5.38 7.26
C PHE A 147 10.54 5.21 8.48
N GLY A 148 10.92 5.86 9.58
CA GLY A 148 10.20 5.85 10.84
C GLY A 148 10.33 4.53 11.61
N ASN A 149 10.09 4.61 12.92
CA ASN A 149 10.22 3.48 13.83
C ASN A 149 8.86 2.93 14.29
N THR A 150 7.79 3.61 13.93
CA THR A 150 6.42 3.23 14.25
C THR A 150 5.50 3.42 13.03
N PRO A 151 4.35 2.71 12.96
CA PRO A 151 3.39 2.89 11.88
C PRO A 151 2.90 4.32 11.70
N THR A 152 2.78 5.09 12.79
CA THR A 152 2.30 6.48 12.75
C THR A 152 3.34 7.47 12.22
N GLN A 153 4.62 7.10 12.21
CA GLN A 153 5.74 7.96 11.84
C GLN A 153 6.49 7.45 10.60
N GLY A 154 6.19 6.23 10.16
CA GLY A 154 6.94 5.55 9.13
C GLY A 154 6.23 5.45 7.78
N ARG A 155 6.83 4.65 6.89
CA ARG A 155 6.24 4.37 5.58
C ARG A 155 5.06 3.42 5.75
N THR A 156 3.88 3.98 5.92
CA THR A 156 2.61 3.24 6.01
C THR A 156 1.75 3.54 4.78
N THR A 157 1.22 2.49 4.20
CA THR A 157 0.39 2.54 2.99
C THR A 157 -0.84 1.67 3.16
#